data_346aa35c2eab8bc18d65eb9a522b1775
#
_entry.id   346aa35c2eab8bc18d65eb9a522b1775
#
_cell.length_a   1.000
_cell.length_b   1.000
_cell.length_c   1.000
_cell.angle_alpha   90.00
_cell.angle_beta   90.00
_cell.angle_gamma   90.00
#
_symmetry.space_group_name_H-M   'P 1'
#
loop_
_entity.id
_entity.type
_entity.pdbx_description
1 polymer ?
#
loop_
_entity_poly.entity_id
_entity_poly.type
_entity_poly.pdbx_seq_one_letter_code
_entity_poly.pdbx_strand_id
1 'polypeptide(L)'
;MDLGLRGKKVIINGGSRGIGRAALELYADEGCDIAFFSRDAARVADTVKVLQAKGVKAYGDAFDMNDGAAYEAWLKSAAERLGGCDIFIHNASSSGAQGTMDWEMSFRLDMMGAVTGCQTLEEALSGGDGGSVILMSSTAAVETFIYPQAFNAIKAAIITYGKQLSELWAPKNIRVNMISPGPTEYPGGNWMAIKDAMPELYEKTLGEIPMGRYGSVDDIARAMVFLSSPMSAYTTGTNLVIDGGFTKRVQF
;
A
#
# COMPACT_ATOMS: atom_id res chain seq x y z
N MET A 1 18.88 12.34 -5.74
CA MET A 1 18.23 11.95 -7.02
C MET A 1 16.88 12.64 -7.01
N ASP A 2 16.54 13.39 -8.03
CA ASP A 2 15.19 13.92 -8.18
C ASP A 2 14.29 12.81 -8.72
N LEU A 3 13.21 12.50 -8.02
CA LEU A 3 12.26 11.46 -8.40
C LEU A 3 11.21 11.96 -9.42
N GLY A 4 11.14 13.26 -9.68
CA GLY A 4 10.19 13.87 -10.61
C GLY A 4 8.74 13.80 -10.12
N LEU A 5 8.52 13.80 -8.80
CA LEU A 5 7.21 13.65 -8.20
C LEU A 5 6.52 14.96 -7.80
N ARG A 6 7.22 16.09 -7.86
CA ARG A 6 6.68 17.40 -7.47
C ARG A 6 5.39 17.73 -8.21
N GLY A 7 4.34 18.03 -7.47
CA GLY A 7 3.01 18.38 -7.99
C GLY A 7 2.19 17.18 -8.47
N LYS A 8 2.71 15.95 -8.37
CA LYS A 8 1.93 14.73 -8.63
C LYS A 8 0.87 14.53 -7.56
N LYS A 9 -0.24 13.92 -7.91
CA LYS A 9 -1.45 13.74 -7.13
C LYS A 9 -1.54 12.28 -6.67
N VAL A 10 -1.47 12.07 -5.36
CA VAL A 10 -1.42 10.75 -4.73
C VAL A 10 -2.73 10.47 -3.99
N ILE A 11 -3.36 9.35 -4.30
CA ILE A 11 -4.51 8.82 -3.55
C ILE A 11 -4.09 7.50 -2.89
N ILE A 12 -4.21 7.42 -1.55
CA ILE A 12 -3.88 6.22 -0.79
C ILE A 12 -5.00 5.84 0.18
N ASN A 13 -5.35 4.58 0.22
CA ASN A 13 -6.20 4.06 1.28
C ASN A 13 -5.36 3.54 2.48
N GLY A 14 -5.80 3.84 3.72
CA GLY A 14 -5.10 3.41 4.92
C GLY A 14 -3.84 4.23 5.24
N GLY A 15 -3.93 5.58 5.23
CA GLY A 15 -2.78 6.49 5.33
C GLY A 15 -2.41 7.01 6.73
N SER A 16 -3.14 6.67 7.81
CA SER A 16 -2.93 7.33 9.11
C SER A 16 -1.92 6.64 10.05
N ARG A 17 -1.37 5.48 9.69
CA ARG A 17 -0.37 4.75 10.49
C ARG A 17 0.47 3.80 9.63
N GLY A 18 1.53 3.27 10.21
CA GLY A 18 2.37 2.23 9.61
C GLY A 18 2.94 2.65 8.24
N ILE A 19 3.01 1.71 7.33
CA ILE A 19 3.59 1.89 5.98
C ILE A 19 2.89 3.03 5.23
N GLY A 20 1.54 3.09 5.28
CA GLY A 20 0.79 4.14 4.61
C GLY A 20 1.15 5.53 5.10
N ARG A 21 1.30 5.75 6.42
CA ARG A 21 1.70 7.04 6.99
C ARG A 21 3.12 7.42 6.56
N ALA A 22 4.06 6.49 6.66
CA ALA A 22 5.44 6.73 6.23
C ALA A 22 5.52 7.08 4.74
N ALA A 23 4.75 6.39 3.90
CA ALA A 23 4.69 6.69 2.47
C ALA A 23 4.13 8.10 2.21
N LEU A 24 3.04 8.50 2.89
CA LEU A 24 2.47 9.84 2.74
C LEU A 24 3.46 10.94 3.11
N GLU A 25 4.23 10.75 4.17
CA GLU A 25 5.24 11.72 4.60
C GLU A 25 6.36 11.86 3.55
N LEU A 26 6.81 10.76 2.96
CA LEU A 26 7.80 10.77 1.88
C LEU A 26 7.24 11.40 0.59
N TYR A 27 5.99 11.10 0.19
CA TYR A 27 5.36 11.77 -0.94
C TYR A 27 5.23 13.28 -0.73
N ALA A 28 4.91 13.70 0.49
CA ALA A 28 4.87 15.13 0.80
C ALA A 28 6.26 15.78 0.77
N ASP A 29 7.32 15.08 1.19
CA ASP A 29 8.71 15.55 1.05
C ASP A 29 9.13 15.72 -0.41
N GLU A 30 8.62 14.86 -1.29
CA GLU A 30 8.81 14.96 -2.75
C GLU A 30 7.90 16.03 -3.40
N GLY A 31 7.01 16.69 -2.63
CA GLY A 31 6.15 17.76 -3.08
C GLY A 31 4.88 17.31 -3.80
N CYS A 32 4.38 16.11 -3.49
CA CYS A 32 3.10 15.61 -4.01
C CYS A 32 1.91 16.21 -3.26
N ASP A 33 0.81 16.44 -3.97
CA ASP A 33 -0.51 16.69 -3.37
C ASP A 33 -1.19 15.37 -3.03
N ILE A 34 -1.87 15.28 -1.89
CA ILE A 34 -2.25 14.00 -1.27
C ILE A 34 -3.72 13.97 -0.86
N ALA A 35 -4.42 12.87 -1.16
CA ALA A 35 -5.67 12.50 -0.54
C ALA A 35 -5.59 11.09 0.06
N PHE A 36 -6.08 10.93 1.28
CA PHE A 36 -6.09 9.65 1.97
C PHE A 36 -7.29 9.51 2.91
N PHE A 37 -7.58 8.29 3.32
CA PHE A 37 -8.51 8.06 4.42
C PHE A 37 -8.00 7.03 5.42
N SER A 38 -8.63 7.03 6.57
CA SER A 38 -8.52 5.99 7.59
C SER A 38 -9.75 6.00 8.48
N ARG A 39 -9.90 5.02 9.37
CA ARG A 39 -11.05 4.93 10.28
C ARG A 39 -10.95 5.86 11.49
N ASP A 40 -9.76 6.21 11.91
CA ASP A 40 -9.48 7.01 13.12
C ASP A 40 -9.39 8.50 12.77
N ALA A 41 -10.43 9.26 13.08
CA ALA A 41 -10.54 10.67 12.76
C ALA A 41 -9.43 11.53 13.41
N ALA A 42 -9.01 11.20 14.63
CA ALA A 42 -7.95 11.95 15.31
C ALA A 42 -6.61 11.78 14.62
N ARG A 43 -6.27 10.53 14.23
CA ARG A 43 -5.05 10.26 13.45
C ARG A 43 -5.10 10.84 12.05
N VAL A 44 -6.28 10.87 11.42
CA VAL A 44 -6.46 11.53 10.12
C VAL A 44 -6.14 13.01 10.24
N ALA A 45 -6.73 13.70 11.22
CA ALA A 45 -6.48 15.12 11.44
C ALA A 45 -5.01 15.44 11.74
N ASP A 46 -4.34 14.62 12.58
CA ASP A 46 -2.91 14.74 12.84
C ASP A 46 -2.09 14.55 11.57
N THR A 47 -2.40 13.52 10.77
CA THR A 47 -1.70 13.24 9.51
C THR A 47 -1.83 14.41 8.54
N VAL A 48 -3.05 14.94 8.34
CA VAL A 48 -3.27 16.12 7.48
C VAL A 48 -2.42 17.30 7.91
N LYS A 49 -2.40 17.61 9.23
CA LYS A 49 -1.60 18.70 9.79
C LYS A 49 -0.11 18.53 9.47
N VAL A 50 0.43 17.32 9.65
CA VAL A 50 1.86 17.04 9.38
C VAL A 50 2.18 17.20 7.90
N LEU A 51 1.32 16.67 7.01
CA LEU A 51 1.53 16.78 5.57
C LEU A 51 1.44 18.24 5.08
N GLN A 52 0.44 18.99 5.55
CA GLN A 52 0.29 20.40 5.19
C GLN A 52 1.45 21.27 5.68
N ALA A 53 2.05 20.93 6.82
CA ALA A 53 3.25 21.62 7.32
C ALA A 53 4.47 21.45 6.38
N LYS A 54 4.47 20.45 5.49
CA LYS A 54 5.47 20.25 4.44
C LYS A 54 5.19 21.09 3.17
N GLY A 55 4.11 21.87 3.15
CA GLY A 55 3.79 22.81 2.06
C GLY A 55 2.99 22.22 0.90
N VAL A 56 2.45 21.02 1.03
CA VAL A 56 1.63 20.35 0.03
C VAL A 56 0.15 20.44 0.36
N LYS A 57 -0.75 20.26 -0.62
CA LYS A 57 -2.16 20.06 -0.35
C LYS A 57 -2.36 18.64 0.20
N ALA A 58 -3.02 18.55 1.35
CA ALA A 58 -3.34 17.26 1.95
C ALA A 58 -4.80 17.25 2.41
N TYR A 59 -5.52 16.21 1.99
CA TYR A 59 -6.91 15.94 2.34
C TYR A 59 -7.01 14.57 3.01
N GLY A 60 -7.63 14.53 4.19
CA GLY A 60 -7.84 13.28 4.92
C GLY A 60 -9.29 13.17 5.35
N ASP A 61 -9.88 11.99 5.17
CA ASP A 61 -11.26 11.71 5.55
C ASP A 61 -11.32 10.46 6.47
N ALA A 62 -12.30 10.46 7.39
CA ALA A 62 -12.47 9.35 8.34
C ALA A 62 -13.74 8.57 7.99
N PHE A 63 -13.57 7.34 7.49
CA PHE A 63 -14.66 6.39 7.23
C PHE A 63 -14.16 4.94 7.18
N ASP A 64 -15.11 4.00 7.14
CA ASP A 64 -14.80 2.57 6.99
C ASP A 64 -15.06 2.13 5.54
N MET A 65 -14.03 1.68 4.82
CA MET A 65 -14.15 1.19 3.45
C MET A 65 -14.91 -0.13 3.32
N ASN A 66 -15.37 -0.74 4.42
CA ASN A 66 -16.34 -1.83 4.39
C ASN A 66 -17.67 -1.38 3.74
N ASP A 67 -17.99 -0.09 3.79
CA ASP A 67 -19.01 0.50 2.94
C ASP A 67 -18.42 0.78 1.55
N GLY A 68 -18.64 -0.16 0.63
CA GLY A 68 -18.09 -0.08 -0.72
C GLY A 68 -18.62 1.11 -1.52
N ALA A 69 -19.87 1.53 -1.31
CA ALA A 69 -20.46 2.69 -1.98
C ALA A 69 -19.82 3.99 -1.47
N ALA A 70 -19.62 4.12 -0.16
CA ALA A 70 -18.90 5.24 0.44
C ALA A 70 -17.45 5.29 -0.05
N TYR A 71 -16.79 4.13 -0.19
CA TYR A 71 -15.42 4.06 -0.69
C TYR A 71 -15.32 4.53 -2.15
N GLU A 72 -16.19 4.06 -3.04
CA GLU A 72 -16.21 4.50 -4.44
C GLU A 72 -16.50 6.01 -4.56
N ALA A 73 -17.49 6.52 -3.83
CA ALA A 73 -17.80 7.94 -3.80
C ALA A 73 -16.62 8.78 -3.30
N TRP A 74 -15.92 8.30 -2.26
CA TRP A 74 -14.74 8.96 -1.74
C TRP A 74 -13.61 9.03 -2.77
N LEU A 75 -13.34 7.96 -3.51
CA LEU A 75 -12.30 7.94 -4.54
C LEU A 75 -12.54 9.00 -5.63
N LYS A 76 -13.79 9.13 -6.08
CA LYS A 76 -14.20 10.16 -7.06
C LYS A 76 -13.97 11.57 -6.48
N SER A 77 -14.46 11.81 -5.28
CA SER A 77 -14.28 13.10 -4.59
C SER A 77 -12.80 13.43 -4.35
N ALA A 78 -11.98 12.45 -3.98
CA ALA A 78 -10.55 12.64 -3.77
C ALA A 78 -9.85 13.07 -5.06
N ALA A 79 -10.14 12.41 -6.18
CA ALA A 79 -9.61 12.79 -7.49
C ALA A 79 -10.08 14.19 -7.92
N GLU A 80 -11.34 14.54 -7.71
CA GLU A 80 -11.88 15.88 -7.99
C GLU A 80 -11.17 16.96 -7.15
N ARG A 81 -11.01 16.75 -5.84
CA ARG A 81 -10.36 17.70 -4.91
C ARG A 81 -8.89 17.93 -5.26
N LEU A 82 -8.19 16.91 -5.74
CA LEU A 82 -6.80 17.02 -6.22
C LEU A 82 -6.70 17.56 -7.65
N GLY A 83 -7.78 17.49 -8.42
CA GLY A 83 -7.81 17.81 -9.86
C GLY A 83 -7.17 16.70 -10.70
N GLY A 84 -7.31 15.43 -10.30
CA GLY A 84 -6.83 14.23 -10.97
C GLY A 84 -6.18 13.23 -10.02
N CYS A 85 -5.57 12.18 -10.59
CA CYS A 85 -4.82 11.16 -9.86
C CYS A 85 -3.65 10.69 -10.72
N ASP A 86 -2.42 10.90 -10.28
CA ASP A 86 -1.22 10.37 -10.94
C ASP A 86 -0.77 9.04 -10.31
N ILE A 87 -1.03 8.88 -9.01
CA ILE A 87 -0.58 7.72 -8.23
C ILE A 87 -1.72 7.22 -7.35
N PHE A 88 -2.08 5.96 -7.51
CA PHE A 88 -3.00 5.26 -6.61
C PHE A 88 -2.30 4.16 -5.85
N ILE A 89 -2.53 4.11 -4.53
CA ILE A 89 -1.94 3.09 -3.66
C ILE A 89 -3.03 2.39 -2.86
N HIS A 90 -3.21 1.10 -3.13
CA HIS A 90 -4.03 0.23 -2.31
C HIS A 90 -3.20 -0.36 -1.18
N ASN A 91 -3.25 0.29 0.00
CA ASN A 91 -2.48 -0.10 1.18
C ASN A 91 -3.35 -0.62 2.34
N ALA A 92 -4.63 -0.23 2.41
CA ALA A 92 -5.54 -0.75 3.42
C ALA A 92 -5.64 -2.27 3.37
N SER A 93 -5.71 -2.92 4.53
CA SER A 93 -5.70 -4.37 4.62
C SER A 93 -6.48 -4.87 5.83
N SER A 94 -7.03 -6.06 5.71
CA SER A 94 -7.63 -6.84 6.79
C SER A 94 -6.60 -7.36 7.80
N SER A 95 -5.30 -7.06 7.60
CA SER A 95 -4.22 -7.52 8.48
C SER A 95 -4.48 -7.14 9.95
N GLY A 96 -4.31 -8.11 10.83
CA GLY A 96 -4.55 -8.00 12.27
C GLY A 96 -5.01 -9.36 12.81
N ALA A 97 -4.89 -9.58 14.13
CA ALA A 97 -5.07 -10.90 14.74
C ALA A 97 -6.41 -11.60 14.38
N GLN A 98 -7.48 -10.85 14.16
CA GLN A 98 -8.78 -11.40 13.74
C GLN A 98 -8.99 -11.35 12.23
N GLY A 99 -8.56 -10.28 11.56
CA GLY A 99 -8.81 -10.06 10.13
C GLY A 99 -8.08 -11.04 9.22
N THR A 100 -6.92 -11.56 9.61
CA THR A 100 -6.15 -12.51 8.78
C THR A 100 -6.87 -13.84 8.55
N MET A 101 -7.81 -14.23 9.42
CA MET A 101 -8.61 -15.47 9.32
C MET A 101 -9.99 -15.24 8.69
N ASP A 102 -10.44 -14.00 8.60
CA ASP A 102 -11.75 -13.66 8.06
C ASP A 102 -11.71 -13.57 6.53
N TRP A 103 -12.25 -14.60 5.88
CA TRP A 103 -12.29 -14.70 4.42
C TRP A 103 -13.11 -13.60 3.76
N GLU A 104 -14.25 -13.26 4.33
CA GLU A 104 -15.14 -12.23 3.78
C GLU A 104 -14.52 -10.84 3.93
N MET A 105 -13.99 -10.53 5.10
CA MET A 105 -13.29 -9.27 5.36
C MET A 105 -12.06 -9.14 4.46
N SER A 106 -11.21 -10.17 4.36
CA SER A 106 -10.02 -10.15 3.52
C SER A 106 -10.38 -9.99 2.04
N PHE A 107 -11.37 -10.71 1.56
CA PHE A 107 -11.83 -10.56 0.18
C PHE A 107 -12.37 -9.15 -0.08
N ARG A 108 -13.21 -8.63 0.80
CA ARG A 108 -13.83 -7.31 0.63
C ARG A 108 -12.82 -6.17 0.72
N LEU A 109 -12.00 -6.14 1.78
CA LEU A 109 -11.07 -5.04 2.01
C LEU A 109 -9.84 -5.11 1.10
N ASP A 110 -9.19 -6.27 1.04
CA ASP A 110 -7.94 -6.41 0.32
C ASP A 110 -8.18 -6.57 -1.19
N MET A 111 -9.05 -7.51 -1.61
CA MET A 111 -9.25 -7.78 -3.04
C MET A 111 -10.20 -6.78 -3.69
N MET A 112 -11.44 -6.69 -3.20
CA MET A 112 -12.44 -5.80 -3.80
C MET A 112 -12.09 -4.34 -3.62
N GLY A 113 -11.44 -3.96 -2.50
CA GLY A 113 -10.89 -2.62 -2.31
C GLY A 113 -9.87 -2.25 -3.39
N ALA A 114 -8.98 -3.17 -3.78
CA ALA A 114 -8.04 -2.96 -4.88
C ALA A 114 -8.77 -2.83 -6.23
N VAL A 115 -9.70 -3.74 -6.52
CA VAL A 115 -10.50 -3.74 -7.77
C VAL A 115 -11.28 -2.44 -7.91
N THR A 116 -12.07 -2.07 -6.90
CA THR A 116 -12.88 -0.84 -6.90
C THR A 116 -11.99 0.39 -7.08
N GLY A 117 -10.87 0.47 -6.31
CA GLY A 117 -9.95 1.59 -6.42
C GLY A 117 -9.36 1.75 -7.82
N CYS A 118 -8.89 0.67 -8.41
CA CYS A 118 -8.36 0.66 -9.76
C CYS A 118 -9.41 1.09 -10.79
N GLN A 119 -10.59 0.46 -10.77
CA GLN A 119 -11.65 0.75 -11.73
C GLN A 119 -12.18 2.19 -11.63
N THR A 120 -12.36 2.69 -10.40
CA THR A 120 -12.87 4.05 -10.18
C THR A 120 -11.89 5.13 -10.62
N LEU A 121 -10.58 4.89 -10.48
CA LEU A 121 -9.54 5.87 -10.78
C LEU A 121 -8.89 5.70 -12.16
N GLU A 122 -9.30 4.70 -12.95
CA GLU A 122 -8.69 4.40 -14.25
C GLU A 122 -8.61 5.62 -15.18
N GLU A 123 -9.72 6.35 -15.32
CA GLU A 123 -9.79 7.55 -16.18
C GLU A 123 -8.84 8.65 -15.68
N ALA A 124 -8.83 8.90 -14.37
CA ALA A 124 -7.95 9.90 -13.77
C ALA A 124 -6.47 9.53 -13.89
N LEU A 125 -6.13 8.23 -13.76
CA LEU A 125 -4.77 7.70 -13.91
C LEU A 125 -4.27 7.73 -15.35
N SER A 126 -5.15 7.65 -16.34
CA SER A 126 -4.79 7.70 -17.77
C SER A 126 -4.59 9.13 -18.28
N GLY A 127 -4.86 10.14 -17.47
CA GLY A 127 -4.65 11.55 -17.80
C GLY A 127 -3.17 11.95 -17.77
N GLY A 128 -2.85 13.09 -18.38
CA GLY A 128 -1.51 13.68 -18.31
C GLY A 128 -0.38 12.79 -18.83
N ASP A 129 0.70 12.68 -18.06
CA ASP A 129 1.92 11.94 -18.41
C ASP A 129 1.81 10.43 -18.11
N GLY A 130 0.64 9.95 -17.72
CA GLY A 130 0.37 8.58 -17.32
C GLY A 130 0.33 8.36 -15.81
N GLY A 131 -0.09 7.16 -15.39
CA GLY A 131 -0.37 6.82 -14.01
C GLY A 131 0.54 5.74 -13.42
N SER A 132 0.54 5.65 -12.10
CA SER A 132 1.17 4.55 -11.36
C SER A 132 0.24 3.99 -10.30
N VAL A 133 0.11 2.67 -10.26
CA VAL A 133 -0.64 1.95 -9.23
C VAL A 133 0.29 1.05 -8.44
N ILE A 134 0.19 1.11 -7.12
CA ILE A 134 0.87 0.19 -6.20
C ILE A 134 -0.18 -0.60 -5.42
N LEU A 135 -0.13 -1.91 -5.55
CA LEU A 135 -0.97 -2.83 -4.78
C LEU A 135 -0.15 -3.52 -3.70
N MET A 136 -0.53 -3.31 -2.44
CA MET A 136 0.18 -3.93 -1.32
C MET A 136 -0.21 -5.39 -1.17
N SER A 137 0.76 -6.28 -1.43
CA SER A 137 0.69 -7.71 -1.14
C SER A 137 1.42 -8.03 0.18
N SER A 138 2.07 -9.18 0.27
CA SER A 138 2.83 -9.66 1.43
C SER A 138 3.75 -10.80 1.01
N THR A 139 4.84 -11.04 1.73
CA THR A 139 5.62 -12.28 1.60
C THR A 139 4.80 -13.52 1.91
N ALA A 140 3.77 -13.41 2.74
CA ALA A 140 2.81 -14.49 3.01
C ALA A 140 2.00 -14.94 1.78
N ALA A 141 2.01 -14.14 0.69
CA ALA A 141 1.42 -14.50 -0.61
C ALA A 141 2.31 -15.43 -1.44
N VAL A 142 3.59 -15.45 -1.17
CA VAL A 142 4.61 -16.10 -2.03
C VAL A 142 5.35 -17.22 -1.32
N GLU A 143 5.15 -17.36 0.00
CA GLU A 143 5.71 -18.41 0.82
C GLU A 143 4.70 -18.83 1.90
N THR A 144 4.78 -20.08 2.35
CA THR A 144 3.89 -20.58 3.42
C THR A 144 4.24 -19.93 4.75
N PHE A 145 3.23 -19.55 5.52
CA PHE A 145 3.43 -18.89 6.81
C PHE A 145 2.43 -19.39 7.84
N ILE A 146 2.91 -19.99 8.91
CA ILE A 146 2.24 -20.53 10.10
C ILE A 146 1.16 -21.57 9.76
N TYR A 147 0.00 -21.15 9.23
CA TYR A 147 -1.16 -21.99 8.90
C TYR A 147 -1.99 -21.34 7.78
N PRO A 148 -2.95 -22.08 7.16
CA PRO A 148 -3.78 -21.50 6.10
C PRO A 148 -4.57 -20.30 6.61
N GLN A 149 -4.43 -19.17 5.94
CA GLN A 149 -5.08 -17.90 6.28
C GLN A 149 -5.73 -17.29 5.04
N ALA A 150 -6.87 -16.65 5.22
CA ALA A 150 -7.54 -15.87 4.17
C ALA A 150 -6.61 -14.78 3.63
N PHE A 151 -5.94 -14.07 4.52
CA PHE A 151 -4.97 -13.03 4.17
C PHE A 151 -3.93 -13.52 3.15
N ASN A 152 -3.29 -14.67 3.38
CA ASN A 152 -2.24 -15.20 2.49
C ASN A 152 -2.79 -15.46 1.08
N ALA A 153 -3.94 -16.13 0.99
CA ALA A 153 -4.58 -16.46 -0.28
C ALA A 153 -5.03 -15.20 -1.05
N ILE A 154 -5.62 -14.24 -0.36
CA ILE A 154 -6.07 -12.99 -0.98
C ILE A 154 -4.87 -12.13 -1.41
N LYS A 155 -3.80 -12.07 -0.64
CA LYS A 155 -2.57 -11.36 -1.03
C LYS A 155 -1.89 -12.00 -2.25
N ALA A 156 -2.01 -13.32 -2.43
CA ALA A 156 -1.58 -13.99 -3.67
C ALA A 156 -2.48 -13.62 -4.87
N ALA A 157 -3.80 -13.55 -4.66
CA ALA A 157 -4.73 -13.10 -5.69
C ALA A 157 -4.43 -11.65 -6.16
N ILE A 158 -4.04 -10.76 -5.25
CA ILE A 158 -3.63 -9.38 -5.58
C ILE A 158 -2.41 -9.37 -6.53
N ILE A 159 -1.43 -10.26 -6.34
CA ILE A 159 -0.27 -10.34 -7.24
C ILE A 159 -0.72 -10.72 -8.66
N THR A 160 -1.59 -11.73 -8.78
CA THR A 160 -2.12 -12.17 -10.08
C THR A 160 -2.95 -11.07 -10.74
N TYR A 161 -3.86 -10.44 -9.98
CA TYR A 161 -4.68 -9.33 -10.46
C TYR A 161 -3.83 -8.15 -10.96
N GLY A 162 -2.85 -7.72 -10.14
CA GLY A 162 -1.98 -6.61 -10.50
C GLY A 162 -1.13 -6.90 -11.73
N LYS A 163 -0.66 -8.15 -11.90
CA LYS A 163 0.08 -8.56 -13.11
C LYS A 163 -0.80 -8.48 -14.36
N GLN A 164 -2.01 -9.02 -14.32
CA GLN A 164 -2.95 -8.94 -15.46
C GLN A 164 -3.33 -7.49 -15.77
N LEU A 165 -3.60 -6.68 -14.73
CA LEU A 165 -3.94 -5.27 -14.90
C LEU A 165 -2.78 -4.47 -15.51
N SER A 166 -1.53 -4.80 -15.19
CA SER A 166 -0.35 -4.15 -15.75
C SER A 166 -0.26 -4.33 -17.27
N GLU A 167 -0.65 -5.49 -17.79
CA GLU A 167 -0.67 -5.77 -19.23
C GLU A 167 -1.82 -5.01 -19.92
N LEU A 168 -3.00 -5.00 -19.29
CA LEU A 168 -4.19 -4.33 -19.82
C LEU A 168 -3.99 -2.79 -19.87
N TRP A 169 -3.30 -2.22 -18.88
CA TRP A 169 -3.18 -0.78 -18.71
C TRP A 169 -1.88 -0.16 -19.26
N ALA A 170 -0.88 -0.96 -19.59
CA ALA A 170 0.35 -0.46 -20.22
C ALA A 170 0.10 0.39 -21.49
N PRO A 171 -0.83 0.00 -22.41
CA PRO A 171 -1.15 0.85 -23.57
C PRO A 171 -1.79 2.20 -23.20
N LYS A 172 -2.33 2.35 -21.99
CA LYS A 172 -2.88 3.60 -21.43
C LYS A 172 -1.84 4.42 -20.68
N ASN A 173 -0.56 4.02 -20.73
CA ASN A 173 0.53 4.62 -19.98
C ASN A 173 0.32 4.56 -18.46
N ILE A 174 -0.34 3.51 -17.94
CA ILE A 174 -0.50 3.26 -16.51
C ILE A 174 0.36 2.05 -16.13
N ARG A 175 1.27 2.24 -15.20
CA ARG A 175 2.09 1.18 -14.62
C ARG A 175 1.41 0.61 -13.38
N VAL A 176 1.39 -0.70 -13.25
CA VAL A 176 0.84 -1.39 -12.06
C VAL A 176 1.89 -2.30 -11.50
N ASN A 177 2.28 -2.08 -10.25
CA ASN A 177 3.27 -2.90 -9.56
C ASN A 177 2.74 -3.35 -8.20
N MET A 178 3.26 -4.45 -7.70
CA MET A 178 2.95 -4.98 -6.40
C MET A 178 4.16 -4.85 -5.48
N ILE A 179 3.91 -4.65 -4.19
CA ILE A 179 4.95 -4.70 -3.16
C ILE A 179 4.54 -5.78 -2.16
N SER A 180 5.47 -6.68 -1.87
CA SER A 180 5.32 -7.75 -0.89
C SER A 180 6.26 -7.51 0.30
N PRO A 181 5.83 -6.77 1.34
CA PRO A 181 6.63 -6.61 2.55
C PRO A 181 6.82 -7.94 3.28
N GLY A 182 8.01 -8.14 3.83
CA GLY A 182 8.28 -9.13 4.85
C GLY A 182 7.85 -8.71 6.25
N PRO A 183 8.34 -9.40 7.27
CA PRO A 183 8.10 -9.03 8.65
C PRO A 183 8.55 -7.59 8.93
N THR A 184 7.58 -6.70 9.16
CA THR A 184 7.79 -5.25 9.33
C THR A 184 7.25 -4.80 10.68
N GLU A 185 8.07 -4.07 11.44
CA GLU A 185 7.78 -3.64 12.80
C GLU A 185 7.45 -2.14 12.84
N TYR A 186 6.37 -1.80 13.52
CA TYR A 186 5.99 -0.41 13.84
C TYR A 186 5.01 -0.37 15.01
N PRO A 187 4.91 0.74 15.76
CA PRO A 187 4.01 0.87 16.90
C PRO A 187 2.54 0.56 16.52
N GLY A 188 1.94 -0.41 17.23
CA GLY A 188 0.58 -0.90 16.95
C GLY A 188 0.45 -1.78 15.70
N GLY A 189 1.56 -2.24 15.12
CA GLY A 189 1.60 -3.23 14.05
C GLY A 189 1.49 -4.67 14.56
N ASN A 190 1.22 -5.60 13.63
CA ASN A 190 1.01 -7.01 13.97
C ASN A 190 2.25 -7.65 14.64
N TRP A 191 3.45 -7.34 14.17
CA TRP A 191 4.66 -7.93 14.73
C TRP A 191 4.95 -7.45 16.16
N MET A 192 4.55 -6.22 16.52
CA MET A 192 4.59 -5.78 17.91
C MET A 192 3.59 -6.55 18.78
N ALA A 193 2.37 -6.78 18.28
CA ALA A 193 1.40 -7.61 18.99
C ALA A 193 1.86 -9.08 19.13
N ILE A 194 2.54 -9.62 18.10
CA ILE A 194 3.14 -10.97 18.15
C ILE A 194 4.29 -11.00 19.17
N LYS A 195 5.13 -9.96 19.23
CA LYS A 195 6.19 -9.84 20.22
C LYS A 195 5.67 -9.96 21.65
N ASP A 196 4.54 -9.29 21.91
CA ASP A 196 3.93 -9.29 23.26
C ASP A 196 3.21 -10.60 23.57
N ALA A 197 2.48 -11.18 22.59
CA ALA A 197 1.64 -12.35 22.81
C ALA A 197 2.37 -13.69 22.56
N MET A 198 3.34 -13.74 21.67
CA MET A 198 4.04 -14.93 21.20
C MET A 198 5.55 -14.64 21.01
N PRO A 199 6.30 -14.31 22.08
CA PRO A 199 7.70 -13.89 21.98
C PRO A 199 8.61 -14.94 21.32
N GLU A 200 8.35 -16.24 21.51
CA GLU A 200 9.13 -17.30 20.86
C GLU A 200 8.98 -17.27 19.33
N LEU A 201 7.78 -17.02 18.82
CA LEU A 201 7.52 -16.88 17.39
C LEU A 201 8.22 -15.63 16.85
N TYR A 202 8.20 -14.53 17.61
CA TYR A 202 8.88 -13.30 17.24
C TYR A 202 10.39 -13.54 17.11
N GLU A 203 11.05 -14.09 18.14
CA GLU A 203 12.49 -14.36 18.11
C GLU A 203 12.88 -15.39 17.03
N LYS A 204 12.08 -16.44 16.84
CA LYS A 204 12.29 -17.40 15.76
C LYS A 204 12.27 -16.70 14.40
N THR A 205 11.27 -15.87 14.14
CA THR A 205 11.15 -15.14 12.86
C THR A 205 12.31 -14.17 12.67
N LEU A 206 12.75 -13.46 13.73
CA LEU A 206 13.92 -12.61 13.67
C LEU A 206 15.18 -13.39 13.26
N GLY A 207 15.37 -14.59 13.81
CA GLY A 207 16.49 -15.48 13.46
C GLY A 207 16.44 -16.01 12.02
N GLU A 208 15.27 -15.99 11.38
CA GLU A 208 15.09 -16.41 9.98
C GLU A 208 15.34 -15.27 8.97
N ILE A 209 15.43 -14.01 9.41
CA ILE A 209 15.72 -12.85 8.55
C ILE A 209 17.24 -12.68 8.41
N PRO A 210 17.83 -12.91 7.21
CA PRO A 210 19.28 -12.81 7.02
C PRO A 210 19.89 -11.44 7.35
N MET A 211 19.13 -10.34 7.17
CA MET A 211 19.58 -9.00 7.54
C MET A 211 19.57 -8.74 9.07
N GLY A 212 19.15 -9.71 9.89
CA GLY A 212 19.21 -9.67 11.35
C GLY A 212 18.29 -8.64 12.03
N ARG A 213 17.31 -8.10 11.30
CA ARG A 213 16.32 -7.15 11.84
C ARG A 213 14.99 -7.27 11.13
N TYR A 214 13.92 -6.91 11.80
CA TYR A 214 12.65 -6.62 11.16
C TYR A 214 12.77 -5.43 10.19
N GLY A 215 11.95 -5.40 9.14
CA GLY A 215 11.81 -4.23 8.29
C GLY A 215 11.19 -3.06 9.06
N SER A 216 11.56 -1.84 8.71
CA SER A 216 10.86 -0.63 9.13
C SER A 216 9.80 -0.23 8.12
N VAL A 217 8.87 0.63 8.52
CA VAL A 217 7.90 1.22 7.59
C VAL A 217 8.57 2.01 6.47
N ASP A 218 9.71 2.64 6.75
CA ASP A 218 10.49 3.41 5.78
C ASP A 218 11.15 2.53 4.72
N ASP A 219 11.58 1.30 5.07
CA ASP A 219 12.14 0.36 4.09
C ASP A 219 11.13 0.09 2.96
N ILE A 220 9.85 -0.02 3.31
CA ILE A 220 8.76 -0.27 2.36
C ILE A 220 8.33 1.02 1.66
N ALA A 221 8.17 2.11 2.41
CA ALA A 221 7.68 3.37 1.88
C ALA A 221 8.62 3.96 0.82
N ARG A 222 9.94 3.88 0.99
CA ARG A 222 10.93 4.33 -0.01
C ARG A 222 10.78 3.58 -1.33
N ALA A 223 10.58 2.27 -1.29
CA ALA A 223 10.37 1.49 -2.50
C ALA A 223 9.02 1.83 -3.17
N MET A 224 7.99 2.10 -2.38
CA MET A 224 6.69 2.55 -2.89
C MET A 224 6.82 3.87 -3.65
N VAL A 225 7.51 4.87 -3.08
CA VAL A 225 7.75 6.16 -3.70
C VAL A 225 8.59 6.00 -4.97
N PHE A 226 9.67 5.20 -4.94
CA PHE A 226 10.49 4.92 -6.12
C PHE A 226 9.70 4.26 -7.25
N LEU A 227 8.94 3.19 -6.98
CA LEU A 227 8.14 2.50 -7.99
C LEU A 227 7.04 3.37 -8.58
N SER A 228 6.55 4.36 -7.83
CA SER A 228 5.56 5.31 -8.33
C SER A 228 6.16 6.40 -9.22
N SER A 229 7.45 6.64 -9.08
CA SER A 229 8.13 7.77 -9.72
C SER A 229 8.42 7.53 -11.22
N PRO A 230 8.63 8.60 -12.00
CA PRO A 230 9.16 8.51 -13.36
C PRO A 230 10.51 7.77 -13.46
N MET A 231 11.29 7.70 -12.37
CA MET A 231 12.57 6.97 -12.37
C MET A 231 12.38 5.45 -12.56
N SER A 232 11.18 4.93 -12.35
CA SER A 232 10.82 3.54 -12.65
C SER A 232 9.90 3.41 -13.87
N ALA A 233 10.00 4.32 -14.85
CA ALA A 233 9.10 4.42 -16.00
C ALA A 233 8.98 3.12 -16.83
N TYR A 234 9.99 2.27 -16.82
CA TYR A 234 9.98 0.99 -17.55
C TYR A 234 9.67 -0.22 -16.66
N THR A 235 9.16 0.02 -15.43
CA THR A 235 8.83 -1.04 -14.47
C THR A 235 7.31 -1.14 -14.31
N THR A 236 6.71 -2.21 -14.83
CA THR A 236 5.30 -2.55 -14.66
C THR A 236 5.12 -4.06 -14.53
N GLY A 237 4.13 -4.50 -13.77
CA GLY A 237 3.83 -5.93 -13.56
C GLY A 237 4.82 -6.66 -12.64
N THR A 238 5.70 -5.94 -11.93
CA THR A 238 6.61 -6.57 -10.96
C THR A 238 5.95 -6.74 -9.60
N ASN A 239 6.34 -7.82 -8.90
CA ASN A 239 6.09 -7.96 -7.47
C ASN A 239 7.42 -7.79 -6.73
N LEU A 240 7.64 -6.60 -6.16
CA LEU A 240 8.86 -6.31 -5.41
C LEU A 240 8.74 -6.83 -3.98
N VAL A 241 9.54 -7.84 -3.66
CA VAL A 241 9.64 -8.37 -2.30
C VAL A 241 10.67 -7.56 -1.52
N ILE A 242 10.29 -7.10 -0.32
CA ILE A 242 11.12 -6.29 0.57
C ILE A 242 11.07 -6.91 1.97
N ASP A 243 12.00 -7.82 2.27
CA ASP A 243 11.90 -8.72 3.42
C ASP A 243 13.22 -9.04 4.13
N GLY A 244 14.30 -8.36 3.78
CA GLY A 244 15.61 -8.64 4.38
C GLY A 244 16.18 -10.04 4.10
N GLY A 245 15.68 -10.72 3.06
CA GLY A 245 16.05 -12.08 2.69
C GLY A 245 15.25 -13.16 3.43
N PHE A 246 14.12 -12.79 4.04
CA PHE A 246 13.28 -13.73 4.81
C PHE A 246 12.74 -14.88 3.92
N THR A 247 12.17 -14.58 2.76
CA THR A 247 11.69 -15.61 1.82
C THR A 247 12.86 -16.38 1.20
N LYS A 248 12.69 -17.69 1.03
CA LYS A 248 13.77 -18.59 0.55
C LYS A 248 13.63 -18.94 -0.93
N ARG A 249 12.53 -18.56 -1.56
CA ARG A 249 12.32 -18.86 -2.98
C ARG A 249 13.19 -17.98 -3.88
N VAL A 250 13.63 -18.54 -4.99
CA VAL A 250 14.21 -17.77 -6.08
C VAL A 250 13.06 -17.10 -6.85
N GLN A 251 13.18 -15.81 -7.12
CA GLN A 251 12.23 -15.07 -7.95
C GLN A 251 12.77 -15.03 -9.38
N PHE A 252 11.99 -15.57 -10.30
CA PHE A 252 12.26 -15.50 -11.73
C PHE A 252 11.30 -14.53 -12.38
#